data_efdfb51aeff61ccd01ee8b9d85c71799
#
_entry.id   efdfb51aeff61ccd01ee8b9d85c71799
#
_cell.length_a   1.000
_cell.length_b   1.000
_cell.length_c   1.000
_cell.angle_alpha   90.00
_cell.angle_beta   90.00
_cell.angle_gamma   90.00
#
_symmetry.space_group_name_H-M   'P 1'
#
loop_
_entity.id
_entity.type
_entity.pdbx_description
1 polymer ?
#
loop_
_entity_poly.entity_id
_entity_poly.type
_entity_poly.pdbx_seq_one_letter_code
_entity_poly.pdbx_strand_id
1 'polypeptide(L)'
;NTEFKVSNLKPSTRFYQFIDGNSGVDFIPKLIEIANSTSLANYGTSSGAFQIGETVVGSVSGQSATISFRVATPNHKFGTFNSPSSTYNVNPYVTSESIPATYSQTSKVLNVDTSSLSEEAQGLYSGYIIKGMKLVGQTSGAIAYVKDIRLISDNYGDLIGSFFLRDPHRNPVPSVRLQTGTKTFKITSSPSNDPGLPGSNSVSFAETNYTSIGTLNQWQNEVTT
;
A
#
# COMPACT_ATOMS: atom_id res chain seq x y z
N ASN A 1 -5.30 -7.65 -3.90
CA ASN A 1 -4.39 -7.12 -2.88
C ASN A 1 -3.98 -8.19 -1.88
N THR A 2 -2.77 -8.09 -1.36
CA THR A 2 -2.26 -8.96 -0.29
C THR A 2 -1.55 -8.10 0.74
N GLU A 3 -2.02 -8.14 2.00
CA GLU A 3 -1.36 -7.45 3.11
C GLU A 3 -0.03 -8.12 3.46
N PHE A 4 0.96 -7.31 3.80
CA PHE A 4 2.20 -7.79 4.41
C PHE A 4 2.55 -6.98 5.66
N LYS A 5 3.17 -7.65 6.63
CA LYS A 5 3.67 -7.09 7.88
C LYS A 5 5.09 -7.58 8.08
N VAL A 6 5.99 -6.64 8.31
CA VAL A 6 7.43 -6.93 8.49
C VAL A 6 7.88 -6.24 9.76
N SER A 7 8.70 -6.94 10.55
CA SER A 7 9.25 -6.43 11.81
C SER A 7 10.78 -6.57 11.82
N ASN A 8 11.42 -5.92 12.78
CA ASN A 8 12.87 -5.97 12.98
C ASN A 8 13.70 -5.41 11.80
N LEU A 9 13.10 -4.52 11.01
CA LEU A 9 13.82 -3.78 9.99
C LEU A 9 14.64 -2.63 10.61
N LYS A 10 15.55 -2.06 9.83
CA LYS A 10 16.21 -0.81 10.21
C LYS A 10 15.15 0.27 10.42
N PRO A 11 15.11 0.93 11.58
CA PRO A 11 14.11 1.96 11.88
C PRO A 11 14.18 3.17 10.95
N SER A 12 13.05 3.84 10.76
CA SER A 12 12.90 5.11 10.03
C SER A 12 13.61 5.09 8.67
N THR A 13 13.50 3.96 7.97
CA THR A 13 14.23 3.70 6.73
C THR A 13 13.24 3.41 5.61
N ARG A 14 13.53 3.95 4.41
CA ARG A 14 12.76 3.66 3.20
C ARG A 14 13.09 2.26 2.69
N PHE A 15 12.04 1.53 2.30
CA PHE A 15 12.14 0.19 1.71
C PHE A 15 11.52 0.14 0.32
N TYR A 16 11.93 -0.88 -0.41
CA TYR A 16 11.48 -1.21 -1.75
C TYR A 16 11.03 -2.66 -1.77
N GLN A 17 9.96 -2.94 -2.51
CA GLN A 17 9.43 -4.29 -2.64
C GLN A 17 9.85 -4.93 -3.96
N PHE A 18 10.08 -6.24 -3.89
CA PHE A 18 10.37 -7.06 -5.06
C PHE A 18 9.59 -8.37 -4.96
N ILE A 19 9.00 -8.80 -6.06
CA ILE A 19 8.44 -10.14 -6.19
C ILE A 19 9.25 -10.85 -7.26
N ASP A 20 9.92 -11.93 -6.87
CA ASP A 20 10.80 -12.72 -7.75
C ASP A 20 11.85 -11.84 -8.48
N GLY A 21 12.40 -10.86 -7.76
CA GLY A 21 13.35 -9.88 -8.28
C GLY A 21 12.74 -8.72 -9.08
N ASN A 22 11.41 -8.69 -9.25
CA ASN A 22 10.72 -7.70 -10.06
C ASN A 22 10.16 -6.58 -9.17
N SER A 23 10.54 -5.32 -9.45
CA SER A 23 10.11 -4.12 -8.73
C SER A 23 8.81 -3.48 -9.25
N GLY A 24 8.27 -3.95 -10.38
CA GLY A 24 7.12 -3.35 -11.06
C GLY A 24 5.76 -3.68 -10.43
N VAL A 25 5.72 -4.13 -9.19
CA VAL A 25 4.48 -4.45 -8.46
C VAL A 25 3.95 -3.21 -7.76
N ASP A 26 2.67 -2.91 -7.94
CA ASP A 26 2.03 -1.81 -7.24
C ASP A 26 1.87 -2.13 -5.75
N PHE A 27 1.87 -1.08 -4.94
CA PHE A 27 1.70 -1.23 -3.49
C PHE A 27 0.88 -0.10 -2.88
N ILE A 28 0.35 -0.38 -1.71
CA ILE A 28 -0.29 0.59 -0.84
C ILE A 28 0.44 0.56 0.49
N PRO A 29 1.13 1.63 0.90
CA PRO A 29 1.65 1.74 2.25
C PRO A 29 0.50 1.93 3.23
N LYS A 30 0.66 1.52 4.47
CA LYS A 30 -0.34 1.77 5.51
C LYS A 30 -0.59 3.25 5.74
N LEU A 31 0.43 4.08 5.65
CA LEU A 31 0.32 5.53 5.74
C LEU A 31 0.63 6.16 4.38
N ILE A 32 -0.28 7.00 3.92
CA ILE A 32 -0.14 7.80 2.70
C ILE A 32 0.11 9.24 3.10
N GLU A 33 1.12 9.88 2.53
CA GLU A 33 1.28 11.32 2.67
C GLU A 33 0.27 12.04 1.77
N ILE A 34 -0.57 12.88 2.36
CA ILE A 34 -1.58 13.66 1.64
C ILE A 34 -1.25 15.13 1.64
N ALA A 35 -1.63 15.80 0.57
CA ALA A 35 -1.60 17.25 0.49
C ALA A 35 -2.79 17.81 1.28
N ASN A 36 -2.50 18.63 2.29
CA ASN A 36 -3.51 19.37 3.02
C ASN A 36 -3.83 20.72 2.36
N SER A 37 -4.88 21.39 2.81
CA SER A 37 -5.52 22.54 2.20
C SER A 37 -4.64 23.75 1.89
N THR A 38 -3.39 23.77 2.30
CA THR A 38 -2.63 25.03 2.34
C THR A 38 -1.63 25.25 1.22
N SER A 39 -1.49 24.35 0.28
CA SER A 39 -0.62 24.68 -0.85
C SER A 39 0.08 23.47 -1.48
N LEU A 40 -0.42 23.03 -2.57
CA LEU A 40 0.52 22.50 -3.54
C LEU A 40 0.05 22.99 -4.90
N ALA A 41 0.80 23.89 -5.48
CA ALA A 41 0.53 24.49 -6.80
C ALA A 41 0.31 23.45 -7.93
N ASN A 42 0.60 22.19 -7.66
CA ASN A 42 0.48 21.07 -8.59
C ASN A 42 -0.65 20.06 -8.23
N TYR A 43 -1.42 20.34 -7.18
CA TYR A 43 -2.53 19.49 -6.77
C TYR A 43 -3.80 20.34 -6.72
N GLY A 44 -4.96 19.73 -6.88
CA GLY A 44 -6.23 20.42 -6.69
C GLY A 44 -6.44 20.84 -5.23
N THR A 45 -7.54 21.55 -4.99
CA THR A 45 -7.88 22.03 -3.65
C THR A 45 -8.35 20.88 -2.77
N SER A 46 -7.64 20.65 -1.66
CA SER A 46 -8.06 19.74 -0.59
C SER A 46 -9.11 20.41 0.29
N SER A 47 -10.03 19.64 0.87
CA SER A 47 -11.10 20.16 1.72
C SER A 47 -11.62 19.10 2.68
N GLY A 48 -12.12 19.54 3.84
CA GLY A 48 -12.75 18.67 4.82
C GLY A 48 -11.77 17.82 5.62
N ALA A 49 -12.33 16.95 6.46
CA ALA A 49 -11.60 15.99 7.25
C ALA A 49 -12.21 14.59 7.05
N PHE A 50 -11.38 13.60 6.83
CA PHE A 50 -11.82 12.21 6.69
C PHE A 50 -12.42 11.69 8.01
N GLN A 51 -13.31 10.72 7.89
CA GLN A 51 -13.90 10.02 9.03
C GLN A 51 -13.30 8.62 9.17
N ILE A 52 -13.04 8.21 10.40
CA ILE A 52 -12.56 6.85 10.70
C ILE A 52 -13.66 5.87 10.29
N GLY A 53 -13.29 4.84 9.53
CA GLY A 53 -14.20 3.80 9.06
C GLY A 53 -14.92 4.12 7.74
N GLU A 54 -14.81 5.34 7.22
CA GLU A 54 -15.40 5.63 5.92
C GLU A 54 -14.66 4.97 4.76
N THR A 55 -15.39 4.77 3.68
CA THR A 55 -14.80 4.37 2.40
C THR A 55 -14.21 5.59 1.70
N VAL A 56 -12.97 5.47 1.24
CA VAL A 56 -12.33 6.43 0.36
C VAL A 56 -12.17 5.82 -1.02
N VAL A 57 -12.51 6.59 -2.03
CA VAL A 57 -12.28 6.25 -3.44
C VAL A 57 -11.23 7.18 -4.01
N GLY A 58 -10.23 6.59 -4.68
CA GLY A 58 -9.18 7.32 -5.36
C GLY A 58 -9.23 7.12 -6.87
N SER A 59 -8.95 8.18 -7.62
CA SER A 59 -8.88 8.14 -9.08
C SER A 59 -7.88 9.13 -9.64
N VAL A 60 -7.40 8.86 -10.84
CA VAL A 60 -6.57 9.77 -11.64
C VAL A 60 -7.26 10.00 -12.97
N SER A 61 -7.48 11.27 -13.30
CA SER A 61 -8.09 11.65 -14.59
C SER A 61 -7.26 11.13 -15.76
N GLY A 62 -7.92 10.47 -16.70
CA GLY A 62 -7.28 9.91 -17.89
C GLY A 62 -6.46 8.63 -17.66
N GLN A 63 -6.48 8.07 -16.44
CA GLN A 63 -5.83 6.79 -16.12
C GLN A 63 -6.84 5.83 -15.50
N SER A 64 -6.67 4.54 -15.75
CA SER A 64 -7.49 3.48 -15.15
C SER A 64 -7.08 3.12 -13.71
N ALA A 65 -6.17 3.89 -13.11
CA ALA A 65 -5.79 3.71 -11.72
C ALA A 65 -6.94 4.09 -10.80
N THR A 66 -7.45 3.13 -10.07
CA THR A 66 -8.51 3.32 -9.08
C THR A 66 -8.19 2.56 -7.81
N ILE A 67 -8.64 3.10 -6.70
CA ILE A 67 -8.57 2.46 -5.39
C ILE A 67 -9.85 2.69 -4.62
N SER A 68 -10.28 1.69 -3.88
CA SER A 68 -11.28 1.82 -2.83
C SER A 68 -10.72 1.19 -1.56
N PHE A 69 -10.76 1.89 -0.44
CA PHE A 69 -10.27 1.40 0.85
C PHE A 69 -11.03 2.01 2.02
N ARG A 70 -10.97 1.34 3.17
CA ARG A 70 -11.48 1.85 4.43
C ARG A 70 -10.41 2.66 5.16
N VAL A 71 -10.81 3.79 5.74
CA VAL A 71 -9.92 4.64 6.53
C VAL A 71 -9.80 4.10 7.96
N ALA A 72 -8.58 3.91 8.43
CA ALA A 72 -8.30 3.60 9.83
C ALA A 72 -8.08 4.88 10.65
N THR A 73 -8.05 4.75 11.98
CA THR A 73 -7.58 5.81 12.89
C THR A 73 -6.23 6.36 12.40
N PRO A 74 -5.99 7.68 12.36
CA PRO A 74 -4.79 8.24 11.72
C PRO A 74 -3.47 7.62 12.18
N ASN A 75 -3.33 7.34 13.46
CA ASN A 75 -2.14 6.72 14.04
C ASN A 75 -2.24 5.20 14.22
N HIS A 76 -3.26 4.54 13.65
CA HIS A 76 -3.44 3.09 13.77
C HIS A 76 -2.25 2.31 13.23
N LYS A 77 -1.75 1.36 14.03
CA LYS A 77 -0.69 0.44 13.64
C LYS A 77 -1.19 -1.02 13.66
N PHE A 78 -1.59 -1.50 14.82
CA PHE A 78 -2.16 -2.82 15.01
C PHE A 78 -3.50 -2.75 15.76
N GLY A 79 -4.28 -3.82 15.70
CA GLY A 79 -5.63 -3.91 16.28
C GLY A 79 -6.72 -3.66 15.25
N THR A 80 -7.91 -3.32 15.70
CA THR A 80 -9.01 -2.95 14.79
C THR A 80 -8.84 -1.53 14.29
N PHE A 81 -9.29 -1.25 13.06
CA PHE A 81 -9.07 0.02 12.37
C PHE A 81 -9.53 1.26 13.15
N ASN A 82 -10.53 1.13 14.02
CA ASN A 82 -11.11 2.21 14.85
C ASN A 82 -10.72 2.12 16.33
N SER A 83 -10.06 1.05 16.74
CA SER A 83 -9.60 0.83 18.12
C SER A 83 -8.22 0.17 18.10
N PRO A 84 -7.16 0.94 17.84
CA PRO A 84 -5.82 0.39 17.72
C PRO A 84 -5.31 -0.15 19.06
N SER A 85 -4.69 -1.33 19.02
CA SER A 85 -3.93 -1.88 20.15
C SER A 85 -2.49 -1.34 20.20
N SER A 86 -2.03 -0.79 19.08
CA SER A 86 -0.73 -0.12 18.95
C SER A 86 -0.83 1.00 17.91
N THR A 87 -0.07 2.07 18.12
CA THR A 87 -0.12 3.30 17.33
C THR A 87 1.24 3.73 16.81
N TYR A 88 1.23 4.46 15.69
CA TYR A 88 2.39 5.21 15.22
C TYR A 88 2.56 6.46 16.07
N ASN A 89 3.70 6.59 16.73
CA ASN A 89 4.04 7.77 17.55
C ASN A 89 4.64 8.90 16.71
N VAL A 90 5.25 8.55 15.58
CA VAL A 90 6.00 9.48 14.72
C VAL A 90 5.51 9.32 13.29
N ASN A 91 5.34 10.44 12.61
CA ASN A 91 5.03 10.46 11.19
C ASN A 91 6.26 10.02 10.38
N PRO A 92 6.22 8.87 9.68
CA PRO A 92 7.39 8.38 8.96
C PRO A 92 7.80 9.27 7.78
N TYR A 93 6.92 10.12 7.28
CA TYR A 93 7.23 11.11 6.24
C TYR A 93 7.90 12.37 6.79
N VAL A 94 7.60 12.72 8.05
CA VAL A 94 8.15 13.91 8.74
C VAL A 94 8.44 13.53 10.18
N THR A 95 9.63 13.03 10.44
CA THR A 95 10.02 12.41 11.72
C THR A 95 10.03 13.36 12.92
N SER A 96 9.92 14.65 12.69
CA SER A 96 9.75 15.67 13.76
C SER A 96 8.29 15.85 14.21
N GLU A 97 7.34 15.14 13.60
CA GLU A 97 5.92 15.28 13.86
C GLU A 97 5.31 13.98 14.41
N SER A 98 4.35 14.11 15.32
CA SER A 98 3.50 13.02 15.75
C SER A 98 2.27 12.91 14.84
N ILE A 99 1.63 11.74 14.88
CA ILE A 99 0.34 11.53 14.18
C ILE A 99 -0.78 11.63 15.22
N PRO A 100 -1.72 12.59 15.09
CA PRO A 100 -2.89 12.69 15.97
C PRO A 100 -3.78 11.44 15.88
N ALA A 101 -4.63 11.22 16.90
CA ALA A 101 -5.61 10.13 16.88
C ALA A 101 -6.89 10.46 16.07
N THR A 102 -7.05 11.71 15.62
CA THR A 102 -8.22 12.17 14.86
C THR A 102 -7.79 12.90 13.60
N TYR A 103 -8.58 12.79 12.54
CA TYR A 103 -8.38 13.56 11.31
C TYR A 103 -8.84 15.02 11.49
N SER A 104 -8.18 15.89 10.77
CA SER A 104 -8.55 17.30 10.62
C SER A 104 -8.26 17.76 9.18
N GLN A 105 -8.66 18.99 8.85
CA GLN A 105 -8.32 19.59 7.56
C GLN A 105 -6.80 19.78 7.34
N THR A 106 -6.02 19.73 8.42
CA THR A 106 -4.56 19.88 8.39
C THR A 106 -3.81 18.56 8.50
N SER A 107 -4.52 17.42 8.48
CA SER A 107 -3.91 16.10 8.51
C SER A 107 -2.97 15.92 7.32
N LYS A 108 -1.76 15.46 7.59
CA LYS A 108 -0.69 15.26 6.58
C LYS A 108 -0.61 13.81 6.10
N VAL A 109 -1.23 12.89 6.82
CA VAL A 109 -1.26 11.47 6.50
C VAL A 109 -2.69 10.93 6.51
N LEU A 110 -2.94 9.94 5.66
CA LEU A 110 -4.14 9.13 5.66
C LEU A 110 -3.74 7.68 5.93
N ASN A 111 -4.41 7.04 6.88
CA ASN A 111 -4.13 5.67 7.29
C ASN A 111 -5.09 4.72 6.59
N VAL A 112 -4.54 3.80 5.84
CA VAL A 112 -5.30 2.75 5.14
C VAL A 112 -5.50 1.57 6.07
N ASP A 113 -6.73 1.09 6.18
CA ASP A 113 -6.98 -0.22 6.76
C ASP A 113 -6.57 -1.31 5.78
N THR A 114 -5.27 -1.66 5.81
CA THR A 114 -4.67 -2.61 4.89
C THR A 114 -5.22 -4.03 5.05
N SER A 115 -5.75 -4.37 6.23
CA SER A 115 -6.39 -5.67 6.45
C SER A 115 -7.66 -5.82 5.62
N SER A 116 -8.42 -4.75 5.42
CA SER A 116 -9.64 -4.78 4.61
C SER A 116 -9.39 -5.06 3.12
N LEU A 117 -8.20 -4.73 2.62
CA LEU A 117 -7.82 -4.98 1.23
C LEU A 117 -7.59 -6.47 0.92
N SER A 118 -7.34 -7.28 1.95
CA SER A 118 -7.08 -8.74 1.82
C SER A 118 -8.34 -9.58 2.01
N GLU A 119 -9.46 -8.98 2.36
CA GLU A 119 -10.73 -9.68 2.57
C GLU A 119 -11.37 -10.01 1.21
N GLU A 120 -11.07 -11.18 0.66
CA GLU A 120 -11.60 -11.65 -0.63
C GLU A 120 -13.14 -11.75 -0.66
N ALA A 121 -13.78 -11.97 0.49
CA ALA A 121 -15.20 -12.28 0.57
C ALA A 121 -16.12 -11.12 0.18
N GLN A 122 -15.64 -9.89 0.11
CA GLN A 122 -16.50 -8.74 -0.11
C GLN A 122 -16.19 -7.91 -1.36
N GLY A 123 -14.99 -7.99 -1.92
CA GLY A 123 -14.60 -7.27 -3.15
C GLY A 123 -14.77 -5.75 -3.10
N LEU A 124 -15.06 -5.18 -1.91
CA LEU A 124 -15.38 -3.77 -1.72
C LEU A 124 -14.13 -2.89 -1.79
N TYR A 125 -12.99 -3.44 -1.39
CA TYR A 125 -11.75 -2.70 -1.26
C TYR A 125 -10.65 -3.36 -2.08
N SER A 126 -10.16 -2.63 -3.07
CA SER A 126 -9.08 -3.11 -3.92
C SER A 126 -8.43 -1.98 -4.72
N GLY A 127 -7.27 -2.28 -5.30
CA GLY A 127 -6.56 -1.38 -6.20
C GLY A 127 -5.19 -0.99 -5.67
N TYR A 128 -4.68 0.11 -6.19
CA TYR A 128 -3.38 0.66 -5.86
C TYR A 128 -3.41 2.19 -5.87
N ILE A 129 -2.43 2.81 -5.25
CA ILE A 129 -2.34 4.26 -5.08
C ILE A 129 -1.10 4.77 -5.81
N ILE A 130 -1.25 5.90 -6.49
CA ILE A 130 -0.14 6.62 -7.12
C ILE A 130 -0.11 8.09 -6.68
N LYS A 131 1.03 8.72 -6.80
CA LYS A 131 1.17 10.15 -6.53
C LYS A 131 0.25 10.98 -7.44
N GLY A 132 -0.32 12.04 -6.87
CA GLY A 132 -1.25 12.92 -7.57
C GLY A 132 -2.69 12.42 -7.62
N MET A 133 -2.96 11.22 -7.15
CA MET A 133 -4.32 10.67 -7.10
C MET A 133 -5.21 11.52 -6.21
N LYS A 134 -6.43 11.83 -6.69
CA LYS A 134 -7.48 12.46 -5.90
C LYS A 134 -8.19 11.40 -5.06
N LEU A 135 -8.26 11.64 -3.76
CA LEU A 135 -8.96 10.81 -2.79
C LEU A 135 -10.22 11.51 -2.30
N VAL A 136 -11.35 10.81 -2.28
CA VAL A 136 -12.64 11.35 -1.86
C VAL A 136 -13.26 10.43 -0.81
N GLY A 137 -13.53 10.99 0.38
CA GLY A 137 -14.28 10.31 1.44
C GLY A 137 -15.75 10.24 1.09
N GLN A 138 -16.33 9.05 1.10
CA GLN A 138 -17.71 8.83 0.64
C GLN A 138 -18.76 9.28 1.66
N THR A 139 -18.39 9.40 2.92
CA THR A 139 -19.28 9.87 3.99
C THR A 139 -19.03 11.33 4.33
N SER A 140 -17.77 11.71 4.51
CA SER A 140 -17.39 13.07 4.89
C SER A 140 -17.44 14.07 3.73
N GLY A 141 -17.31 13.59 2.49
CA GLY A 141 -17.04 14.44 1.33
C GLY A 141 -15.65 15.07 1.33
N ALA A 142 -14.76 14.65 2.23
CA ALA A 142 -13.41 15.15 2.30
C ALA A 142 -12.64 14.84 1.02
N ILE A 143 -11.81 15.78 0.58
CA ILE A 143 -10.96 15.67 -0.60
C ILE A 143 -9.52 15.89 -0.20
N ALA A 144 -8.64 14.97 -0.60
CA ALA A 144 -7.20 15.13 -0.51
C ALA A 144 -6.51 14.61 -1.78
N TYR A 145 -5.26 14.97 -1.95
CA TYR A 145 -4.42 14.48 -3.05
C TYR A 145 -3.22 13.73 -2.47
N VAL A 146 -2.88 12.62 -3.09
CA VAL A 146 -1.71 11.83 -2.70
C VAL A 146 -0.44 12.61 -3.03
N LYS A 147 0.28 13.04 -2.01
CA LYS A 147 1.55 13.77 -2.15
C LYS A 147 2.71 12.80 -2.33
N ASP A 148 2.76 11.76 -1.49
CA ASP A 148 3.78 10.72 -1.59
C ASP A 148 3.28 9.38 -1.07
N ILE A 149 3.87 8.31 -1.62
CA ILE A 149 3.69 6.93 -1.18
C ILE A 149 5.06 6.29 -1.07
N ARG A 150 5.46 5.90 0.13
CA ARG A 150 6.72 5.21 0.39
C ARG A 150 6.49 4.13 1.42
N LEU A 151 7.18 3.01 1.25
CA LEU A 151 7.29 2.00 2.29
C LEU A 151 8.39 2.46 3.24
N ILE A 152 8.02 2.93 4.42
CA ILE A 152 8.95 3.43 5.43
C ILE A 152 8.69 2.67 6.72
N SER A 153 9.73 2.05 7.27
CA SER A 153 9.66 1.45 8.61
C SER A 153 9.45 2.53 9.67
N ASP A 154 8.69 2.22 10.69
CA ASP A 154 8.55 3.12 11.83
C ASP A 154 9.82 3.14 12.71
N ASN A 155 9.77 3.87 13.81
CA ASN A 155 10.88 3.98 14.77
C ASN A 155 11.18 2.69 15.53
N TYR A 156 10.33 1.66 15.42
CA TYR A 156 10.53 0.32 15.98
C TYR A 156 11.00 -0.70 14.93
N GLY A 157 11.07 -0.31 13.65
CA GLY A 157 11.44 -1.19 12.56
C GLY A 157 10.31 -2.04 12.02
N ASP A 158 9.06 -1.63 12.24
CA ASP A 158 7.89 -2.29 11.67
C ASP A 158 7.45 -1.59 10.37
N LEU A 159 7.01 -2.37 9.41
CA LEU A 159 6.51 -1.94 8.11
C LEU A 159 5.25 -2.71 7.75
N ILE A 160 4.20 -1.99 7.40
CA ILE A 160 2.91 -2.56 6.99
C ILE A 160 2.53 -1.97 5.65
N GLY A 161 2.02 -2.81 4.76
CA GLY A 161 1.52 -2.40 3.47
C GLY A 161 0.73 -3.51 2.79
N SER A 162 0.33 -3.24 1.58
CA SER A 162 -0.33 -4.22 0.70
C SER A 162 0.26 -4.13 -0.69
N PHE A 163 0.54 -5.24 -1.33
CA PHE A 163 0.85 -5.25 -2.75
C PHE A 163 -0.38 -5.62 -3.58
N PHE A 164 -0.42 -5.11 -4.80
CA PHE A 164 -1.50 -5.35 -5.75
C PHE A 164 -0.96 -5.93 -7.04
N LEU A 165 -1.50 -7.09 -7.42
CA LEU A 165 -1.20 -7.72 -8.69
C LEU A 165 -2.31 -7.38 -9.68
N ARG A 166 -1.98 -6.61 -10.72
CA ARG A 166 -2.93 -6.24 -11.76
C ARG A 166 -3.33 -7.48 -12.57
N ASP A 167 -4.61 -7.56 -12.91
CA ASP A 167 -5.08 -8.52 -13.91
C ASP A 167 -4.54 -8.13 -15.29
N PRO A 168 -3.68 -8.95 -15.92
CA PRO A 168 -3.09 -8.63 -17.21
C PRO A 168 -4.10 -8.59 -18.37
N HIS A 169 -5.30 -9.14 -18.18
CA HIS A 169 -6.37 -9.09 -19.18
C HIS A 169 -7.18 -7.78 -19.11
N ARG A 170 -7.30 -7.19 -17.91
CA ARG A 170 -8.06 -5.96 -17.70
C ARG A 170 -7.22 -4.70 -17.85
N ASN A 171 -5.91 -4.81 -17.71
CA ASN A 171 -4.99 -3.68 -17.77
C ASN A 171 -3.95 -3.93 -18.87
N PRO A 172 -4.08 -3.27 -20.05
CA PRO A 172 -3.11 -3.39 -21.13
C PRO A 172 -1.75 -2.74 -20.82
N VAL A 173 -1.64 -2.01 -19.71
CA VAL A 173 -0.36 -1.46 -19.22
C VAL A 173 0.53 -2.63 -18.78
N PRO A 174 1.85 -2.57 -19.03
CA PRO A 174 2.77 -3.60 -18.60
C PRO A 174 2.58 -3.93 -17.12
N SER A 175 2.03 -5.10 -16.84
CA SER A 175 1.85 -5.62 -15.49
C SER A 175 2.82 -6.77 -15.29
N VAL A 176 3.27 -6.92 -14.05
CA VAL A 176 4.11 -8.06 -13.69
C VAL A 176 3.30 -9.33 -13.89
N ARG A 177 3.74 -10.20 -14.79
CA ARG A 177 3.16 -11.52 -14.98
C ARG A 177 3.87 -12.51 -14.08
N LEU A 178 3.20 -12.95 -13.03
CA LEU A 178 3.69 -14.02 -12.20
C LEU A 178 3.36 -15.37 -12.81
N GLN A 179 4.38 -16.19 -13.07
CA GLN A 179 4.19 -17.60 -13.37
C GLN A 179 3.72 -18.35 -12.13
N THR A 180 3.06 -19.49 -12.30
CA THR A 180 2.73 -20.39 -11.20
C THR A 180 3.99 -20.93 -10.52
N GLY A 181 3.87 -21.27 -9.26
CA GLY A 181 4.94 -21.80 -8.44
C GLY A 181 5.30 -20.90 -7.26
N THR A 182 6.39 -21.24 -6.58
CA THR A 182 6.89 -20.48 -5.44
C THR A 182 7.64 -19.26 -5.91
N LYS A 183 7.26 -18.09 -5.39
CA LYS A 183 7.85 -16.77 -5.66
C LYS A 183 8.37 -16.18 -4.37
N THR A 184 9.46 -15.46 -4.43
CA THR A 184 10.01 -14.74 -3.27
C THR A 184 9.45 -13.33 -3.22
N PHE A 185 8.77 -12.99 -2.14
CA PHE A 185 8.43 -11.60 -1.80
C PHE A 185 9.51 -11.05 -0.89
N LYS A 186 10.13 -9.95 -1.27
CA LYS A 186 11.23 -9.31 -0.55
C LYS A 186 10.97 -7.83 -0.35
N ILE A 187 11.24 -7.37 0.86
CA ILE A 187 11.32 -5.95 1.24
C ILE A 187 12.77 -5.65 1.59
N THR A 188 13.35 -4.65 0.96
CA THR A 188 14.77 -4.29 1.15
C THR A 188 14.97 -2.79 1.13
N SER A 189 15.95 -2.30 1.89
CA SER A 189 16.37 -0.90 1.86
C SER A 189 17.20 -0.54 0.61
N SER A 190 17.58 -1.53 -0.19
CA SER A 190 18.28 -1.31 -1.46
C SER A 190 17.29 -1.09 -2.59
N PRO A 191 17.33 0.05 -3.30
CA PRO A 191 16.44 0.32 -4.44
C PRO A 191 16.72 -0.56 -5.67
N SER A 192 17.94 -1.12 -5.75
CA SER A 192 18.37 -2.01 -6.83
C SER A 192 18.30 -3.51 -6.47
N ASN A 193 17.72 -3.84 -5.30
CA ASN A 193 17.70 -5.19 -4.76
C ASN A 193 19.12 -5.78 -4.54
N ASP A 194 20.11 -4.93 -4.34
CA ASP A 194 21.48 -5.35 -4.05
C ASP A 194 21.53 -6.01 -2.66
N PRO A 195 22.13 -7.20 -2.51
CA PRO A 195 22.27 -7.86 -1.21
C PRO A 195 23.21 -7.13 -0.23
N GLY A 196 23.96 -6.13 -0.70
CA GLY A 196 25.01 -5.49 0.07
C GLY A 196 26.30 -6.32 0.11
N LEU A 197 27.33 -5.76 0.72
CA LEU A 197 28.61 -6.46 0.90
C LEU A 197 28.46 -7.52 2.01
N PRO A 198 29.04 -8.71 1.85
CA PRO A 198 29.07 -9.73 2.90
C PRO A 198 29.62 -9.16 4.21
N GLY A 199 28.87 -9.35 5.32
CA GLY A 199 29.25 -8.84 6.64
C GLY A 199 29.01 -7.36 6.88
N SER A 200 28.42 -6.62 5.91
CA SER A 200 28.02 -5.24 6.11
C SER A 200 26.56 -5.14 6.52
N ASN A 201 26.26 -4.28 7.51
CA ASN A 201 24.87 -3.95 7.90
C ASN A 201 24.29 -2.82 7.06
N SER A 202 24.77 -2.62 5.83
CA SER A 202 24.37 -1.53 4.95
C SER A 202 22.97 -1.71 4.38
N VAL A 203 22.51 -2.95 4.22
CA VAL A 203 21.19 -3.28 3.69
C VAL A 203 20.35 -4.02 4.73
N SER A 204 19.18 -3.49 5.01
CA SER A 204 18.16 -4.16 5.83
C SER A 204 17.11 -4.78 4.91
N PHE A 205 16.80 -6.05 5.10
CA PHE A 205 15.78 -6.73 4.30
C PHE A 205 15.05 -7.81 5.08
N ALA A 206 13.90 -8.18 4.57
CA ALA A 206 13.15 -9.36 4.95
C ALA A 206 12.54 -10.00 3.70
N GLU A 207 12.44 -11.32 3.68
CA GLU A 207 11.87 -12.05 2.56
C GLU A 207 11.04 -13.25 3.03
N THR A 208 10.06 -13.60 2.23
CA THR A 208 9.21 -14.79 2.43
C THR A 208 8.78 -15.37 1.09
N ASN A 209 8.36 -16.62 1.10
CA ASN A 209 7.85 -17.26 -0.10
C ASN A 209 6.36 -17.00 -0.25
N TYR A 210 5.96 -16.72 -1.48
CA TYR A 210 4.58 -16.61 -1.93
C TYR A 210 4.32 -17.69 -3.00
N THR A 211 3.27 -18.49 -2.80
CA THR A 211 2.93 -19.55 -3.75
C THR A 211 1.77 -19.11 -4.64
N SER A 212 2.01 -19.08 -5.94
CA SER A 212 0.99 -18.86 -6.97
C SER A 212 0.54 -20.20 -7.54
N ILE A 213 -0.76 -20.48 -7.44
CA ILE A 213 -1.37 -21.72 -7.93
C ILE A 213 -2.18 -21.40 -9.17
N GLY A 214 -1.93 -22.15 -10.25
CA GLY A 214 -2.72 -22.10 -11.48
C GLY A 214 -3.59 -23.34 -11.64
N THR A 215 -4.68 -23.20 -12.37
CA THR A 215 -5.54 -24.32 -12.76
C THR A 215 -5.32 -24.65 -14.23
N LEU A 216 -5.00 -25.89 -14.55
CA LEU A 216 -4.91 -26.40 -15.90
C LEU A 216 -6.18 -27.19 -16.24
N ASN A 217 -7.02 -26.67 -17.13
CA ASN A 217 -8.15 -27.42 -17.68
C ASN A 217 -7.69 -28.13 -18.95
N GLN A 218 -7.64 -29.46 -18.94
CA GLN A 218 -7.43 -30.27 -20.16
C GLN A 218 -8.79 -30.65 -20.73
N TRP A 219 -9.03 -30.27 -21.98
CA TRP A 219 -10.14 -30.74 -22.77
C TRP A 219 -9.66 -31.96 -23.58
N GLN A 220 -10.16 -33.15 -23.26
CA GLN A 220 -9.94 -34.33 -24.07
C GLN A 220 -11.08 -34.43 -25.08
N ASN A 221 -10.77 -34.27 -26.38
CA ASN A 221 -11.72 -34.64 -27.41
C ASN A 221 -11.66 -36.16 -27.60
N GLU A 222 -12.66 -36.85 -27.14
CA GLU A 222 -12.89 -38.25 -27.52
C GLU A 222 -13.36 -38.27 -28.96
N VAL A 223 -12.50 -38.76 -29.86
CA VAL A 223 -12.90 -39.08 -31.22
C VAL A 223 -13.50 -40.49 -31.19
N THR A 224 -14.81 -40.58 -31.18
CA THR A 224 -15.54 -41.84 -31.37
C THR A 224 -15.45 -42.18 -32.87
N THR A 225 -14.71 -43.23 -33.20
CA THR A 225 -14.72 -43.90 -34.54
C THR A 225 -15.89 -44.84 -34.63
#